data_7f258b1389fcb21e4f97a30fa9902210
#
_entry.id   7f258b1389fcb21e4f97a30fa9902210
#
_cell.length_a   1.000
_cell.length_b   1.000
_cell.length_c   1.000
_cell.angle_alpha   90.00
_cell.angle_beta   90.00
_cell.angle_gamma   90.00
#
_symmetry.space_group_name_H-M   'P 1'
#
loop_
_entity.id
_entity.type
_entity.pdbx_description
1 polymer ?
#
loop_
_entity_poly.entity_id
_entity_poly.type
_entity_poly.pdbx_seq_one_letter_code
_entity_poly.pdbx_strand_id
1 'polypeptide(L)'
;MTPPEPLDARRLADSVDREMVSPWREVTQEAITAFAEITGDHQWIHVDVERARRESPYGGTVAHGFYTLALASRLLRDAVGAVQGARLSINYGLDKVRFPAPLPAGSRVRGRCTLQRVEPVEGAIQATWRVLVERDGSVKPCCAAEWIVRYYL
;
A
#
# COMPACT_ATOMS: atom_id res chain seq x y z
N MET A 1 7.22 14.35 14.96
CA MET A 1 7.13 12.88 15.13
C MET A 1 8.52 12.31 14.98
N THR A 2 9.00 11.59 15.97
CA THR A 2 10.30 10.88 15.88
C THR A 2 10.19 9.85 14.73
N PRO A 3 11.17 9.77 13.83
CA PRO A 3 11.17 8.72 12.81
C PRO A 3 11.11 7.35 13.49
N PRO A 4 10.40 6.38 12.91
CA PRO A 4 10.36 5.04 13.46
C PRO A 4 11.77 4.47 13.55
N GLU A 5 12.04 3.70 14.62
CA GLU A 5 13.30 2.98 14.75
C GLU A 5 13.43 2.03 13.54
N PRO A 6 14.53 2.12 12.79
CA PRO A 6 14.69 1.33 11.57
C PRO A 6 14.73 -0.18 11.91
N LEU A 7 14.02 -0.97 11.12
CA LEU A 7 14.05 -2.43 11.22
C LEU A 7 15.40 -2.96 10.68
N ASP A 8 15.94 -4.00 11.32
CA ASP A 8 17.10 -4.74 10.84
C ASP A 8 16.64 -6.07 10.23
N ALA A 9 17.07 -6.37 9.01
CA ALA A 9 16.69 -7.57 8.29
C ALA A 9 17.04 -8.85 9.05
N ARG A 10 18.18 -8.87 9.76
CA ARG A 10 18.64 -10.04 10.53
C ARG A 10 17.86 -10.25 11.82
N ARG A 11 17.18 -9.22 12.30
CA ARG A 11 16.37 -9.22 13.54
C ARG A 11 14.89 -8.98 13.25
N LEU A 12 14.49 -9.11 11.99
CA LEU A 12 13.12 -8.78 11.56
C LEU A 12 12.08 -9.61 12.33
N ALA A 13 12.42 -10.85 12.69
CA ALA A 13 11.56 -11.73 13.48
C ALA A 13 11.17 -11.14 14.85
N ASP A 14 12.01 -10.29 15.45
CA ASP A 14 11.72 -9.63 16.73
C ASP A 14 10.54 -8.63 16.62
N SER A 15 10.13 -8.29 15.38
CA SER A 15 9.05 -7.35 15.09
C SER A 15 7.76 -8.03 14.61
N VAL A 16 7.67 -9.35 14.68
CA VAL A 16 6.43 -10.09 14.38
C VAL A 16 5.32 -9.61 15.32
N ASP A 17 4.10 -9.49 14.77
CA ASP A 17 2.91 -8.93 15.39
C ASP A 17 2.97 -7.44 15.75
N ARG A 18 4.09 -6.77 15.48
CA ARG A 18 4.20 -5.33 15.63
C ARG A 18 3.45 -4.62 14.51
N GLU A 19 2.54 -3.73 14.87
CA GLU A 19 1.85 -2.85 13.95
C GLU A 19 2.62 -1.54 13.78
N MET A 20 2.75 -1.11 12.52
CA MET A 20 3.42 0.13 12.13
C MET A 20 2.49 0.92 11.20
N VAL A 21 2.40 2.23 11.41
CA VAL A 21 1.43 3.09 10.70
C VAL A 21 2.18 4.21 10.00
N SER A 22 1.91 4.39 8.71
CA SER A 22 2.49 5.48 7.93
C SER A 22 1.83 6.83 8.23
N PRO A 23 2.47 7.95 7.90
CA PRO A 23 1.80 9.23 7.77
C PRO A 23 0.68 9.19 6.73
N TRP A 24 -0.27 10.13 6.84
CA TRP A 24 -1.30 10.35 5.85
C TRP A 24 -0.73 10.94 4.55
N ARG A 25 -1.23 10.45 3.42
CA ARG A 25 -0.91 10.94 2.07
C ARG A 25 -2.17 11.21 1.27
N GLU A 26 -2.17 12.28 0.52
CA GLU A 26 -3.24 12.59 -0.42
C GLU A 26 -3.09 11.75 -1.69
N VAL A 27 -4.23 11.30 -2.23
CA VAL A 27 -4.35 10.62 -3.52
C VAL A 27 -5.04 11.57 -4.48
N THR A 28 -4.25 12.24 -5.31
CA THR A 28 -4.75 13.27 -6.21
C THR A 28 -5.31 12.69 -7.52
N GLN A 29 -6.15 13.46 -8.20
CA GLN A 29 -6.65 13.10 -9.55
C GLN A 29 -5.51 12.94 -10.55
N GLU A 30 -4.50 13.82 -10.47
CA GLU A 30 -3.34 13.77 -11.36
C GLU A 30 -2.58 12.46 -11.23
N ALA A 31 -2.42 11.95 -10.00
CA ALA A 31 -1.76 10.68 -9.75
C ALA A 31 -2.58 9.50 -10.29
N ILE A 32 -3.90 9.53 -10.16
CA ILE A 32 -4.81 8.52 -10.73
C ILE A 32 -4.73 8.56 -12.26
N THR A 33 -4.77 9.74 -12.86
CA THR A 33 -4.64 9.91 -14.31
C THR A 33 -3.29 9.41 -14.81
N ALA A 34 -2.19 9.73 -14.12
CA ALA A 34 -0.87 9.21 -14.48
C ALA A 34 -0.79 7.68 -14.42
N PHE A 35 -1.44 7.06 -13.44
CA PHE A 35 -1.53 5.60 -13.36
C PHE A 35 -2.33 5.01 -14.52
N ALA A 36 -3.43 5.65 -14.93
CA ALA A 36 -4.21 5.26 -16.10
C ALA A 36 -3.39 5.31 -17.38
N GLU A 37 -2.57 6.38 -17.56
CA GLU A 37 -1.67 6.51 -18.72
C GLU A 37 -0.61 5.41 -18.78
N ILE A 38 0.01 5.09 -17.63
CA ILE A 38 1.07 4.07 -17.56
C ILE A 38 0.52 2.67 -17.82
N THR A 39 -0.69 2.37 -17.34
CA THR A 39 -1.29 1.03 -17.41
C THR A 39 -2.20 0.81 -18.61
N GLY A 40 -2.63 1.89 -19.27
CA GLY A 40 -3.64 1.86 -20.33
C GLY A 40 -5.07 1.65 -19.82
N ASP A 41 -5.30 1.69 -18.50
CA ASP A 41 -6.64 1.57 -17.92
C ASP A 41 -7.30 2.94 -17.76
N HIS A 42 -7.98 3.37 -18.84
CA HIS A 42 -8.68 4.65 -18.94
C HIS A 42 -10.17 4.53 -18.70
N GLN A 43 -10.62 3.58 -17.87
CA GLN A 43 -12.04 3.50 -17.51
C GLN A 43 -12.52 4.86 -16.97
N TRP A 44 -13.64 5.35 -17.48
CA TRP A 44 -14.14 6.70 -17.21
C TRP A 44 -14.30 7.04 -15.72
N ILE A 45 -14.59 6.04 -14.87
CA ILE A 45 -14.70 6.24 -13.41
C ILE A 45 -13.39 6.71 -12.76
N HIS A 46 -12.26 6.58 -13.46
CA HIS A 46 -10.94 6.99 -12.96
C HIS A 46 -10.50 8.35 -13.53
N VAL A 47 -10.85 8.65 -14.79
CA VAL A 47 -10.24 9.76 -15.52
C VAL A 47 -11.22 10.85 -15.97
N ASP A 48 -12.51 10.56 -16.12
CA ASP A 48 -13.51 11.52 -16.55
C ASP A 48 -14.24 12.14 -15.35
N VAL A 49 -13.67 13.23 -14.84
CA VAL A 49 -14.17 13.91 -13.62
C VAL A 49 -15.60 14.39 -13.79
N GLU A 50 -15.96 14.97 -14.95
CA GLU A 50 -17.28 15.54 -15.17
C GLU A 50 -18.34 14.45 -15.32
N ARG A 51 -18.02 13.38 -16.04
CA ARG A 51 -18.90 12.22 -16.13
C ARG A 51 -19.04 11.52 -14.79
N ALA A 52 -17.94 11.33 -14.07
CA ALA A 52 -17.97 10.66 -12.78
C ALA A 52 -18.82 11.40 -11.73
N ARG A 53 -18.83 12.73 -11.74
CA ARG A 53 -19.73 13.52 -10.88
C ARG A 53 -21.21 13.25 -11.15
N ARG A 54 -21.58 13.03 -12.41
CA ARG A 54 -22.99 12.82 -12.79
C ARG A 54 -23.44 11.38 -12.69
N GLU A 55 -22.57 10.43 -13.01
CA GLU A 55 -22.96 9.04 -13.30
C GLU A 55 -22.30 8.02 -12.36
N SER A 56 -21.21 8.38 -11.68
CA SER A 56 -20.53 7.44 -10.78
C SER A 56 -21.34 7.20 -9.50
N PRO A 57 -21.49 5.93 -9.07
CA PRO A 57 -22.11 5.63 -7.79
C PRO A 57 -21.31 6.13 -6.59
N TYR A 58 -20.10 6.61 -6.82
CA TYR A 58 -19.19 7.15 -5.79
C TYR A 58 -19.23 8.68 -5.67
N GLY A 59 -20.02 9.38 -6.53
CA GLY A 59 -20.14 10.84 -6.52
C GLY A 59 -18.95 11.58 -7.11
N GLY A 60 -18.02 10.88 -7.75
CA GLY A 60 -16.81 11.43 -8.38
C GLY A 60 -15.91 10.31 -8.88
N THR A 61 -14.70 10.68 -9.28
CA THR A 61 -13.70 9.71 -9.69
C THR A 61 -13.12 8.94 -8.51
N VAL A 62 -12.71 7.71 -8.77
CA VAL A 62 -12.05 6.82 -7.80
C VAL A 62 -10.75 6.28 -8.36
N ALA A 63 -9.80 6.00 -7.49
CA ALA A 63 -8.55 5.34 -7.85
C ALA A 63 -8.81 3.89 -8.31
N HIS A 64 -7.95 3.41 -9.22
CA HIS A 64 -7.90 2.00 -9.58
C HIS A 64 -7.59 1.16 -8.35
N GLY A 65 -8.17 -0.02 -8.25
CA GLY A 65 -7.79 -0.98 -7.20
C GLY A 65 -6.30 -1.29 -7.25
N PHE A 66 -5.75 -1.50 -8.46
CA PHE A 66 -4.30 -1.75 -8.64
C PHE A 66 -3.43 -0.55 -8.26
N TYR A 67 -3.89 0.68 -8.45
CA TYR A 67 -3.17 1.85 -7.94
C TYR A 67 -3.17 1.86 -6.41
N THR A 68 -4.31 1.61 -5.79
CA THR A 68 -4.43 1.52 -4.33
C THR A 68 -3.51 0.43 -3.77
N LEU A 69 -3.41 -0.72 -4.42
CA LEU A 69 -2.47 -1.79 -4.06
C LEU A 69 -1.01 -1.35 -4.24
N ALA A 70 -0.69 -0.67 -5.35
CA ALA A 70 0.67 -0.19 -5.62
C ALA A 70 1.17 0.81 -4.55
N LEU A 71 0.28 1.58 -3.93
CA LEU A 71 0.60 2.46 -2.81
C LEU A 71 1.15 1.71 -1.60
N ALA A 72 0.84 0.43 -1.42
CA ALA A 72 1.31 -0.38 -0.29
C ALA A 72 2.83 -0.33 -0.14
N SER A 73 3.58 -0.37 -1.24
CA SER A 73 5.04 -0.27 -1.24
C SER A 73 5.54 1.05 -0.62
N ARG A 74 4.94 2.15 -1.02
CA ARG A 74 5.29 3.47 -0.48
C ARG A 74 4.86 3.60 0.98
N LEU A 75 3.66 3.15 1.31
CA LEU A 75 3.09 3.27 2.66
C LEU A 75 3.86 2.40 3.67
N LEU A 76 4.29 1.19 3.28
CA LEU A 76 5.15 0.37 4.12
C LEU A 76 6.49 1.07 4.38
N ARG A 77 7.12 1.61 3.33
CA ARG A 77 8.38 2.37 3.49
C ARG A 77 8.23 3.58 4.41
N ASP A 78 7.11 4.29 4.30
CA ASP A 78 6.81 5.43 5.16
C ASP A 78 6.56 5.02 6.63
N ALA A 79 6.04 3.80 6.84
CA ALA A 79 5.77 3.26 8.17
C ALA A 79 7.01 2.71 8.88
N VAL A 80 7.93 2.07 8.14
CA VAL A 80 9.05 1.32 8.74
C VAL A 80 10.43 1.89 8.37
N GLY A 81 10.50 2.80 7.40
CA GLY A 81 11.78 3.25 6.84
C GLY A 81 12.44 2.20 5.94
N ALA A 82 13.74 2.36 5.72
CA ALA A 82 14.54 1.35 5.04
C ALA A 82 14.88 0.21 6.03
N VAL A 83 14.74 -1.03 5.59
CA VAL A 83 15.16 -2.19 6.39
C VAL A 83 16.69 -2.30 6.31
N GLN A 84 17.35 -2.05 7.43
CA GLN A 84 18.82 -2.08 7.52
C GLN A 84 19.36 -3.50 7.29
N GLY A 85 20.58 -3.61 6.77
CA GLY A 85 21.20 -4.89 6.46
C GLY A 85 20.67 -5.57 5.20
N ALA A 86 19.59 -5.07 4.60
CA ALA A 86 19.13 -5.51 3.30
C ALA A 86 19.71 -4.62 2.19
N ARG A 87 20.44 -5.22 1.26
CA ARG A 87 20.94 -4.51 0.06
C ARG A 87 19.87 -4.37 -1.02
N LEU A 88 18.84 -5.23 -0.99
CA LEU A 88 17.78 -5.30 -1.98
C LEU A 88 16.51 -5.85 -1.35
N SER A 89 15.37 -5.27 -1.70
CA SER A 89 14.04 -5.81 -1.36
C SER A 89 13.22 -6.03 -2.63
N ILE A 90 12.60 -7.20 -2.73
CA ILE A 90 11.81 -7.62 -3.89
C ILE A 90 10.37 -7.89 -3.48
N ASN A 91 9.42 -7.36 -4.24
CA ASN A 91 8.02 -7.73 -4.15
C ASN A 91 7.89 -9.15 -4.71
N TYR A 92 7.76 -10.15 -3.82
CA TYR A 92 7.76 -11.54 -4.24
C TYR A 92 6.36 -12.03 -4.61
N GLY A 93 5.36 -11.61 -3.88
CA GLY A 93 3.99 -12.03 -4.13
C GLY A 93 2.98 -11.37 -3.22
N LEU A 94 1.73 -11.69 -3.46
CA LEU A 94 0.57 -11.18 -2.72
C LEU A 94 -0.44 -12.30 -2.52
N ASP A 95 -0.98 -12.40 -1.32
CA ASP A 95 -2.09 -13.27 -0.98
C ASP A 95 -3.28 -12.44 -0.48
N LYS A 96 -4.50 -13.00 -0.62
CA LYS A 96 -5.75 -12.47 -0.05
C LYS A 96 -6.00 -10.98 -0.35
N VAL A 97 -5.67 -10.50 -1.55
CA VAL A 97 -5.92 -9.11 -1.94
C VAL A 97 -7.41 -8.85 -2.11
N ARG A 98 -7.91 -7.80 -1.44
CA ARG A 98 -9.30 -7.31 -1.55
C ARG A 98 -9.33 -5.79 -1.52
N PHE A 99 -10.36 -5.22 -2.14
CA PHE A 99 -10.66 -3.78 -2.19
C PHE A 99 -12.03 -3.52 -1.57
N PRO A 100 -12.16 -3.50 -0.23
CA PRO A 100 -13.46 -3.46 0.44
C PRO A 100 -14.22 -2.13 0.33
N ALA A 101 -13.49 -1.03 0.07
CA ALA A 101 -14.07 0.29 -0.08
C ALA A 101 -13.42 1.05 -1.25
N PRO A 102 -14.15 1.95 -1.93
CA PRO A 102 -13.58 2.80 -2.97
C PRO A 102 -12.62 3.82 -2.37
N LEU A 103 -11.67 4.27 -3.20
CA LEU A 103 -10.73 5.34 -2.88
C LEU A 103 -11.03 6.55 -3.78
N PRO A 104 -11.87 7.50 -3.37
CA PRO A 104 -12.16 8.71 -4.16
C PRO A 104 -10.92 9.58 -4.33
N ALA A 105 -10.80 10.24 -5.48
CA ALA A 105 -9.78 11.25 -5.71
C ALA A 105 -9.86 12.36 -4.65
N GLY A 106 -8.72 12.90 -4.22
CA GLY A 106 -8.62 13.90 -3.15
C GLY A 106 -8.70 13.31 -1.73
N SER A 107 -8.87 12.00 -1.59
CA SER A 107 -8.83 11.36 -0.27
C SER A 107 -7.42 11.26 0.30
N ARG A 108 -7.31 11.22 1.62
CA ARG A 108 -6.05 10.89 2.30
C ARG A 108 -6.04 9.42 2.70
N VAL A 109 -4.91 8.78 2.52
CA VAL A 109 -4.68 7.38 2.88
C VAL A 109 -3.46 7.23 3.77
N ARG A 110 -3.43 6.15 4.56
CA ARG A 110 -2.24 5.68 5.28
C ARG A 110 -2.16 4.16 5.25
N GLY A 111 -0.97 3.65 5.40
CA GLY A 111 -0.73 2.21 5.56
C GLY A 111 -0.73 1.83 7.03
N ARG A 112 -1.52 0.82 7.38
CA ARG A 112 -1.40 0.09 8.64
C ARG A 112 -0.78 -1.26 8.30
N CYS A 113 0.45 -1.47 8.72
CA CYS A 113 1.27 -2.60 8.33
C CYS A 113 1.63 -3.44 9.56
N THR A 114 1.34 -4.73 9.53
CA THR A 114 1.70 -5.68 10.59
C THR A 114 2.59 -6.76 10.00
N LEU A 115 3.76 -6.97 10.58
CA LEU A 115 4.62 -8.08 10.20
C LEU A 115 4.04 -9.37 10.78
N GLN A 116 3.60 -10.28 9.91
CA GLN A 116 2.94 -11.51 10.34
C GLN A 116 3.89 -12.70 10.48
N ARG A 117 4.88 -12.78 9.58
CA ARG A 117 5.77 -13.94 9.49
C ARG A 117 7.11 -13.56 8.88
N VAL A 118 8.15 -14.20 9.38
CA VAL A 118 9.51 -14.08 8.85
C VAL A 118 10.10 -15.47 8.71
N GLU A 119 10.65 -15.78 7.55
CA GLU A 119 11.19 -17.09 7.19
C GLU A 119 12.52 -16.92 6.48
N PRO A 120 13.56 -17.70 6.82
CA PRO A 120 14.76 -17.77 6.02
C PRO A 120 14.46 -18.49 4.70
N VAL A 121 14.97 -17.95 3.61
CA VAL A 121 14.94 -18.55 2.28
C VAL A 121 16.33 -18.46 1.67
N GLU A 122 16.57 -19.17 0.58
CA GLU A 122 17.88 -19.15 -0.08
C GLU A 122 18.32 -17.73 -0.44
N GLY A 123 19.41 -17.26 0.17
CA GLY A 123 20.00 -15.93 -0.07
C GLY A 123 19.20 -14.73 0.43
N ALA A 124 18.09 -14.93 1.16
CA ALA A 124 17.23 -13.86 1.61
C ALA A 124 16.45 -14.20 2.88
N ILE A 125 15.80 -13.18 3.42
CA ILE A 125 14.77 -13.30 4.45
C ILE A 125 13.44 -12.93 3.82
N GLN A 126 12.46 -13.83 3.89
CA GLN A 126 11.10 -13.60 3.41
C GLN A 126 10.23 -13.12 4.56
N ALA A 127 9.55 -12.01 4.35
CA ALA A 127 8.61 -11.43 5.29
C ALA A 127 7.21 -11.36 4.69
N THR A 128 6.21 -11.79 5.45
CA THR A 128 4.80 -11.63 5.11
C THR A 128 4.22 -10.47 5.92
N TRP A 129 3.77 -9.44 5.21
CA TRP A 129 3.16 -8.25 5.78
C TRP A 129 1.65 -8.26 5.55
N ARG A 130 0.89 -8.07 6.61
CA ARG A 130 -0.50 -7.65 6.46
C ARG A 130 -0.51 -6.15 6.23
N VAL A 131 -1.07 -5.70 5.11
CA VAL A 131 -1.15 -4.29 4.75
C VAL A 131 -2.61 -3.89 4.58
N LEU A 132 -3.02 -2.88 5.31
CA LEU A 132 -4.31 -2.21 5.15
C LEU A 132 -4.04 -0.80 4.63
N VAL A 133 -4.64 -0.43 3.51
CA VAL A 133 -4.66 0.96 3.03
C VAL A 133 -5.93 1.60 3.57
N GLU A 134 -5.79 2.35 4.65
CA GLU A 134 -6.89 3.07 5.29
C GLU A 134 -7.14 4.40 4.61
N ARG A 135 -8.39 4.78 4.47
CA ARG A 135 -8.83 6.10 4.02
C ARG A 135 -9.37 6.89 5.20
N ASP A 136 -8.98 8.16 5.28
CA ASP A 136 -9.50 9.09 6.30
C ASP A 136 -11.03 9.17 6.22
N GLY A 137 -11.69 9.05 7.37
CA GLY A 137 -13.15 9.06 7.48
C GLY A 137 -13.86 7.77 7.01
N SER A 138 -13.13 6.69 6.65
CA SER A 138 -13.73 5.41 6.25
C SER A 138 -13.54 4.34 7.32
N VAL A 139 -14.58 3.57 7.59
CA VAL A 139 -14.50 2.42 8.51
C VAL A 139 -13.80 1.22 7.85
N LYS A 140 -13.99 1.04 6.53
CA LYS A 140 -13.39 -0.06 5.78
C LYS A 140 -12.13 0.42 5.06
N PRO A 141 -11.06 -0.39 5.01
CA PRO A 141 -9.88 -0.06 4.20
C PRO A 141 -10.20 -0.07 2.71
N CYS A 142 -9.47 0.71 1.94
CA CYS A 142 -9.55 0.70 0.48
C CYS A 142 -8.81 -0.49 -0.15
N CYS A 143 -7.84 -1.04 0.55
CA CYS A 143 -7.14 -2.26 0.18
C CYS A 143 -6.75 -3.03 1.45
N ALA A 144 -6.86 -4.35 1.37
CA ALA A 144 -6.32 -5.29 2.36
C ALA A 144 -5.58 -6.39 1.63
N ALA A 145 -4.33 -6.66 2.02
CA ALA A 145 -3.50 -7.67 1.37
C ALA A 145 -2.55 -8.33 2.37
N GLU A 146 -2.19 -9.57 2.09
CA GLU A 146 -0.99 -10.21 2.62
C GLU A 146 0.10 -10.08 1.56
N TRP A 147 1.15 -9.33 1.87
CA TRP A 147 2.20 -9.00 0.93
C TRP A 147 3.52 -9.65 1.34
N ILE A 148 4.11 -10.40 0.41
CA ILE A 148 5.35 -11.14 0.62
C ILE A 148 6.51 -10.35 0.01
N VAL A 149 7.45 -9.98 0.86
CA VAL A 149 8.67 -9.26 0.48
C VAL A 149 9.89 -10.11 0.82
N ARG A 150 10.85 -10.19 -0.10
CA ARG A 150 12.15 -10.81 0.15
C ARG A 150 13.21 -9.75 0.32
N TYR A 151 13.95 -9.84 1.42
CA TYR A 151 15.07 -8.97 1.77
C TYR A 151 16.37 -9.75 1.57
N TYR A 152 17.14 -9.38 0.56
CA TYR A 152 18.45 -9.96 0.28
C TYR A 152 19.52 -9.24 1.10
N LEU A 153 20.37 -10.01 1.80
CA LEU A 153 21.39 -9.50 2.71
C LEU A 153 22.69 -9.12 1.99
#